data_9b5e0769775c4e68d65d3fb2e90b700d
#
_entry.id   9b5e0769775c4e68d65d3fb2e90b700d
#
_cell.length_a   1.000
_cell.length_b   1.000
_cell.length_c   1.000
_cell.angle_alpha   90.00
_cell.angle_beta   90.00
_cell.angle_gamma   90.00
#
_symmetry.space_group_name_H-M   'P 1'
#
loop_
_entity.id
_entity.type
_entity.pdbx_description
1 polymer ?
#
loop_
_entity_poly.entity_id
_entity_poly.type
_entity_poly.pdbx_seq_one_letter_code
_entity_poly.pdbx_strand_id
1 'polypeptide(L)'
;LALLGGQVAYRQQYLATHGYASVAEQRAATEPSERLPYLVLLIDRWDNFMATFENTDAGAIPVMVETLMREGPAVGLRVVIAGDRTVFRGRFGMMLEDRLLLRMPSPDDFELVAMRSRDVPLSMPQGRAFRSGEKPREVQLVMLTDDSAGTAQVAAVHQAAEQANTRWGVIDRAQRPGHVDELPVAISAEEALKLEPALEPNEIAFAVGGDDLRLLPVSLEDIGNAFLVTGPRRSGRSTALHFATNRLLVNGQKVVLVLPRKSPLMQLASHPCVLGVLGMEAEPNDLSELLQKEPENTVIVVDDFDTLTNDHKINPRIEEHIKTCRDHHGGVLVACGIDEIGGMYRGVISTAKKTRTGLVLAPRGSDDGSHFAARLPRSVGGPAPKGRAILITTTGWMWTQVPKQ
;
A
#
# COMPACT_ATOMS: atom_id res chain seq x y z
N LEU A 1 -7.27 7.94 4.40
CA LEU A 1 -8.62 8.53 4.44
C LEU A 1 -9.70 7.46 4.30
N ALA A 2 -9.58 6.49 3.39
CA ALA A 2 -10.57 5.41 3.22
C ALA A 2 -10.79 4.61 4.51
N LEU A 3 -9.73 4.28 5.25
CA LEU A 3 -9.83 3.62 6.56
C LEU A 3 -10.65 4.45 7.57
N LEU A 4 -10.44 5.77 7.60
CA LEU A 4 -11.22 6.65 8.47
C LEU A 4 -12.69 6.71 8.04
N GLY A 5 -12.97 6.74 6.74
CA GLY A 5 -14.34 6.66 6.22
C GLY A 5 -15.04 5.36 6.65
N GLY A 6 -14.36 4.23 6.54
CA GLY A 6 -14.86 2.94 7.04
C GLY A 6 -15.10 2.94 8.55
N GLN A 7 -14.21 3.56 9.33
CA GLN A 7 -14.39 3.71 10.78
C GLN A 7 -15.59 4.61 11.13
N VAL A 8 -15.81 5.70 10.40
CA VAL A 8 -16.98 6.57 10.59
C VAL A 8 -18.27 5.78 10.34
N ALA A 9 -18.37 5.07 9.22
CA ALA A 9 -19.53 4.26 8.87
C ALA A 9 -19.81 3.14 9.90
N TYR A 10 -18.76 2.41 10.30
CA TYR A 10 -18.87 1.38 11.34
C TYR A 10 -19.41 1.95 12.66
N ARG A 11 -18.89 3.10 13.11
CA ARG A 11 -19.30 3.73 14.36
C ARG A 11 -20.72 4.30 14.30
N GLN A 12 -21.13 4.85 13.15
CA GLN A 12 -22.52 5.27 12.95
C GLN A 12 -23.48 4.10 13.12
N GLN A 13 -23.17 2.97 12.49
CA GLN A 13 -23.98 1.76 12.61
C GLN A 13 -23.96 1.21 14.04
N TYR A 14 -22.81 1.15 14.69
CA TYR A 14 -22.67 0.68 16.06
C TYR A 14 -23.49 1.51 17.03
N LEU A 15 -23.38 2.84 17.00
CA LEU A 15 -24.12 3.75 17.86
C LEU A 15 -25.63 3.62 17.64
N ALA A 16 -26.07 3.58 16.38
CA ALA A 16 -27.48 3.40 16.03
C ALA A 16 -28.05 2.07 16.58
N THR A 17 -27.31 0.98 16.41
CA THR A 17 -27.74 -0.35 16.88
C THR A 17 -27.85 -0.42 18.41
N HIS A 18 -27.02 0.33 19.14
CA HIS A 18 -27.01 0.34 20.61
C HIS A 18 -27.79 1.51 21.22
N GLY A 19 -28.44 2.33 20.40
CA GLY A 19 -29.31 3.41 20.85
C GLY A 19 -28.58 4.64 21.40
N TYR A 20 -27.31 4.86 21.00
CA TYR A 20 -26.54 6.05 21.38
C TYR A 20 -26.58 7.13 20.29
N ALA A 21 -26.81 8.37 20.67
CA ALA A 21 -26.78 9.51 19.74
C ALA A 21 -25.34 9.96 19.40
N SER A 22 -24.35 9.63 20.24
CA SER A 22 -22.96 10.02 20.02
C SER A 22 -21.97 9.15 20.78
N VAL A 23 -20.68 9.21 20.38
CA VAL A 23 -19.59 8.59 21.14
C VAL A 23 -19.48 9.17 22.56
N ALA A 24 -19.80 10.45 22.75
CA ALA A 24 -19.77 11.05 24.10
C ALA A 24 -20.81 10.39 25.01
N GLU A 25 -22.01 10.13 24.53
CA GLU A 25 -23.07 9.44 25.25
C GLU A 25 -22.70 7.97 25.52
N GLN A 26 -22.23 7.25 24.51
CA GLN A 26 -21.74 5.88 24.67
C GLN A 26 -20.66 5.79 25.77
N ARG A 27 -19.66 6.67 25.75
CA ARG A 27 -18.58 6.71 26.76
C ARG A 27 -19.07 7.05 28.15
N ALA A 28 -20.13 7.84 28.29
CA ALA A 28 -20.74 8.15 29.59
C ALA A 28 -21.56 6.97 30.13
N ALA A 29 -22.14 6.16 29.26
CA ALA A 29 -23.02 5.05 29.59
C ALA A 29 -22.32 3.69 29.75
N THR A 30 -21.06 3.55 29.33
CA THR A 30 -20.33 2.27 29.33
C THR A 30 -19.11 2.27 30.23
N GLU A 31 -18.68 1.06 30.62
CA GLU A 31 -17.44 0.85 31.38
C GLU A 31 -16.20 1.27 30.54
N PRO A 32 -15.09 1.68 31.18
CA PRO A 32 -13.90 2.16 30.50
C PRO A 32 -13.35 1.24 29.43
N SER A 33 -13.43 -0.08 29.61
CA SER A 33 -12.97 -1.11 28.67
C SER A 33 -13.81 -1.21 27.40
N GLU A 34 -15.07 -0.75 27.45
CA GLU A 34 -16.01 -0.84 26.33
C GLU A 34 -16.15 0.49 25.57
N ARG A 35 -15.51 1.55 26.07
CA ARG A 35 -15.60 2.88 25.48
C ARG A 35 -14.94 2.96 24.12
N LEU A 36 -15.67 3.42 23.13
CA LEU A 36 -15.09 3.77 21.84
C LEU A 36 -14.03 4.86 22.03
N PRO A 37 -12.81 4.70 21.50
CA PRO A 37 -11.78 5.73 21.57
C PRO A 37 -12.15 6.92 20.68
N TYR A 38 -11.71 8.13 21.05
CA TYR A 38 -11.73 9.24 20.11
C TYR A 38 -10.68 9.01 19.02
N LEU A 39 -11.03 9.37 17.79
CA LEU A 39 -10.11 9.41 16.65
C LEU A 39 -9.70 10.86 16.40
N VAL A 40 -8.44 11.08 16.09
CA VAL A 40 -7.94 12.40 15.72
C VAL A 40 -7.23 12.31 14.38
N LEU A 41 -7.70 13.08 13.40
CA LEU A 41 -7.04 13.30 12.12
C LEU A 41 -6.26 14.61 12.20
N LEU A 42 -4.94 14.52 12.09
CA LEU A 42 -4.04 15.68 12.05
C LEU A 42 -3.59 15.89 10.60
N ILE A 43 -3.85 17.07 10.05
CA ILE A 43 -3.35 17.46 8.71
C ILE A 43 -2.44 18.66 8.92
N ASP A 44 -1.15 18.45 8.73
CA ASP A 44 -0.16 19.53 8.73
C ASP A 44 0.04 20.06 7.31
N ARG A 45 0.29 21.38 7.20
CA ARG A 45 0.49 22.07 5.92
C ARG A 45 -0.62 21.80 4.90
N TRP A 46 -1.81 22.31 5.22
CA TRP A 46 -2.98 22.22 4.37
C TRP A 46 -2.74 22.73 2.94
N ASP A 47 -1.96 23.81 2.79
CA ASP A 47 -1.51 24.34 1.51
C ASP A 47 -0.84 23.28 0.64
N ASN A 48 0.10 22.53 1.23
CA ASN A 48 0.82 21.45 0.55
C ASN A 48 -0.07 20.23 0.28
N PHE A 49 -0.94 19.90 1.23
CA PHE A 49 -1.94 18.84 1.06
C PHE A 49 -2.84 19.12 -0.15
N MET A 50 -3.39 20.33 -0.25
CA MET A 50 -4.21 20.72 -1.38
C MET A 50 -3.44 20.72 -2.69
N ALA A 51 -2.23 21.31 -2.74
CA ALA A 51 -1.40 21.32 -3.94
C ALA A 51 -1.10 19.91 -4.47
N THR A 52 -0.97 18.93 -3.56
CA THR A 52 -0.68 17.53 -3.91
C THR A 52 -1.93 16.77 -4.36
N PHE A 53 -3.07 16.98 -3.68
CA PHE A 53 -4.22 16.07 -3.79
C PHE A 53 -5.48 16.69 -4.38
N GLU A 54 -5.55 18.01 -4.61
CA GLU A 54 -6.78 18.65 -5.11
C GLU A 54 -7.28 18.12 -6.45
N ASN A 55 -6.36 17.64 -7.30
CA ASN A 55 -6.68 17.08 -8.61
C ASN A 55 -6.55 15.54 -8.66
N THR A 56 -6.18 14.91 -7.56
CA THR A 56 -6.05 13.45 -7.48
C THR A 56 -7.44 12.82 -7.44
N ASP A 57 -7.65 11.77 -8.25
CA ASP A 57 -8.95 11.08 -8.38
C ASP A 57 -10.13 12.05 -8.62
N ALA A 58 -9.91 13.02 -9.52
CA ALA A 58 -10.91 14.07 -9.83
C ALA A 58 -11.38 14.89 -8.61
N GLY A 59 -10.49 15.11 -7.64
CA GLY A 59 -10.79 15.90 -6.44
C GLY A 59 -11.48 15.11 -5.31
N ALA A 60 -11.50 13.80 -5.38
CA ALA A 60 -12.15 12.96 -4.36
C ALA A 60 -11.51 13.09 -2.97
N ILE A 61 -10.19 13.31 -2.88
CA ILE A 61 -9.48 13.35 -1.60
C ILE A 61 -9.91 14.55 -0.72
N PRO A 62 -9.93 15.81 -1.19
CA PRO A 62 -10.50 16.92 -0.42
C PRO A 62 -11.96 16.70 -0.01
N VAL A 63 -12.79 16.19 -0.92
CA VAL A 63 -14.21 15.89 -0.63
C VAL A 63 -14.34 14.85 0.49
N MET A 64 -13.46 13.86 0.53
CA MET A 64 -13.43 12.87 1.61
C MET A 64 -13.10 13.52 2.96
N VAL A 65 -12.14 14.46 3.00
CA VAL A 65 -11.83 15.22 4.23
C VAL A 65 -13.03 16.06 4.67
N GLU A 66 -13.72 16.75 3.75
CA GLU A 66 -14.95 17.49 4.06
C GLU A 66 -16.02 16.57 4.68
N THR A 67 -16.19 15.38 4.13
CA THR A 67 -17.15 14.39 4.64
C THR A 67 -16.79 13.93 6.05
N LEU A 68 -15.50 13.63 6.30
CA LEU A 68 -15.00 13.28 7.63
C LEU A 68 -15.22 14.41 8.65
N MET A 69 -15.04 15.67 8.25
CA MET A 69 -15.29 16.82 9.11
C MET A 69 -16.77 16.97 9.45
N ARG A 70 -17.67 16.73 8.50
CA ARG A 70 -19.12 16.86 8.69
C ARG A 70 -19.69 15.71 9.55
N GLU A 71 -19.29 14.49 9.27
CA GLU A 71 -19.90 13.29 9.85
C GLU A 71 -19.14 12.78 11.09
N GLY A 72 -17.87 13.14 11.21
CA GLY A 72 -16.98 12.66 12.25
C GLY A 72 -17.33 13.08 13.69
N PRO A 73 -17.77 14.32 13.96
CA PRO A 73 -17.94 14.79 15.33
C PRO A 73 -18.86 13.93 16.20
N ALA A 74 -19.97 13.46 15.68
CA ALA A 74 -20.92 12.61 16.40
C ALA A 74 -20.33 11.22 16.75
N VAL A 75 -19.50 10.69 15.86
CA VAL A 75 -18.84 9.37 16.02
C VAL A 75 -17.45 9.46 16.69
N GLY A 76 -17.12 10.64 17.22
CA GLY A 76 -15.89 10.83 18.00
C GLY A 76 -14.62 11.06 17.16
N LEU A 77 -14.75 11.39 15.87
CA LEU A 77 -13.64 11.86 15.06
C LEU A 77 -13.45 13.37 15.21
N ARG A 78 -12.24 13.80 15.48
CA ARG A 78 -11.82 15.20 15.55
C ARG A 78 -10.78 15.46 14.47
N VAL A 79 -10.91 16.57 13.77
CA VAL A 79 -9.97 16.97 12.72
C VAL A 79 -9.24 18.22 13.17
N VAL A 80 -7.92 18.20 13.14
CA VAL A 80 -7.04 19.34 13.43
C VAL A 80 -6.23 19.62 12.18
N ILE A 81 -6.31 20.86 11.69
CA ILE A 81 -5.64 21.26 10.45
C ILE A 81 -4.72 22.43 10.76
N ALA A 82 -3.45 22.30 10.37
CA ALA A 82 -2.49 23.40 10.36
C ALA A 82 -2.19 23.82 8.91
N GLY A 83 -2.05 25.10 8.68
CA GLY A 83 -1.74 25.65 7.36
C GLY A 83 -1.70 27.16 7.37
N ASP A 84 -1.55 27.73 6.20
CA ASP A 84 -1.61 29.19 5.99
C ASP A 84 -3.07 29.66 5.87
N ARG A 85 -3.28 30.92 5.48
CA ARG A 85 -4.63 31.50 5.30
C ARG A 85 -5.53 30.75 4.32
N THR A 86 -4.99 29.86 3.48
CA THR A 86 -5.77 29.07 2.53
C THR A 86 -6.71 28.07 3.20
N VAL A 87 -6.40 27.65 4.44
CA VAL A 87 -7.28 26.81 5.28
C VAL A 87 -8.68 27.41 5.44
N PHE A 88 -8.78 28.74 5.44
CA PHE A 88 -10.05 29.43 5.67
C PHE A 88 -10.81 29.75 4.39
N ARG A 89 -10.32 29.33 3.23
CA ARG A 89 -10.99 29.57 1.95
C ARG A 89 -12.08 28.54 1.66
N GLY A 90 -13.13 28.99 0.97
CA GLY A 90 -14.21 28.14 0.48
C GLY A 90 -15.01 27.45 1.59
N ARG A 91 -15.57 26.29 1.28
CA ARG A 91 -16.42 25.51 2.19
C ARG A 91 -15.68 25.04 3.44
N PHE A 92 -14.40 24.71 3.29
CA PHE A 92 -13.55 24.26 4.38
C PHE A 92 -13.50 25.25 5.53
N GLY A 93 -13.22 26.52 5.20
CA GLY A 93 -13.14 27.57 6.21
C GLY A 93 -14.44 27.78 7.01
N MET A 94 -15.59 27.52 6.38
CA MET A 94 -16.89 27.62 7.06
C MET A 94 -17.14 26.49 8.06
N MET A 95 -16.49 25.34 7.90
CA MET A 95 -16.64 24.18 8.79
C MET A 95 -15.73 24.25 10.02
N LEU A 96 -14.74 25.15 10.01
CA LEU A 96 -13.78 25.33 11.11
C LEU A 96 -14.33 26.39 12.09
N GLU A 97 -14.99 25.92 13.13
CA GLU A 97 -15.56 26.78 14.17
C GLU A 97 -14.48 27.29 15.15
N ASP A 98 -13.58 26.43 15.58
CA ASP A 98 -12.49 26.76 16.49
C ASP A 98 -11.20 27.08 15.70
N ARG A 99 -10.77 28.32 15.75
CA ARG A 99 -9.64 28.83 14.97
C ARG A 99 -8.59 29.41 15.90
N LEU A 100 -7.34 29.06 15.64
CA LEU A 100 -6.18 29.56 16.35
C LEU A 100 -5.24 30.23 15.35
N LEU A 101 -5.14 31.54 15.37
CA LEU A 101 -4.26 32.31 14.50
C LEU A 101 -2.97 32.64 15.22
N LEU A 102 -1.86 32.08 14.75
CA LEU A 102 -0.51 32.52 15.07
C LEU A 102 -0.18 33.79 14.27
N ARG A 103 1.06 34.25 14.35
CA ARG A 103 1.52 35.39 13.60
C ARG A 103 1.28 35.22 12.10
N MET A 104 0.51 36.12 11.50
CA MET A 104 0.20 36.16 10.09
C MET A 104 0.98 37.27 9.37
N PRO A 105 1.20 37.14 8.04
CA PRO A 105 1.88 38.17 7.25
C PRO A 105 1.16 39.51 7.22
N SER A 106 -0.18 39.50 7.23
CA SER A 106 -1.02 40.70 7.23
C SER A 106 -1.84 40.81 8.51
N PRO A 107 -1.95 41.99 9.14
CA PRO A 107 -2.89 42.24 10.22
C PRO A 107 -4.36 41.99 9.83
N ASP A 108 -4.71 42.14 8.56
CA ASP A 108 -6.08 41.94 8.07
C ASP A 108 -6.49 40.45 8.14
N ASP A 109 -5.53 39.51 8.15
CA ASP A 109 -5.82 38.08 8.32
C ASP A 109 -6.47 37.79 9.68
N PHE A 110 -6.30 38.65 10.69
CA PHE A 110 -6.91 38.49 12.01
C PHE A 110 -8.41 38.71 12.06
N GLU A 111 -9.01 39.28 11.00
CA GLU A 111 -10.47 39.32 10.83
C GLU A 111 -11.08 37.92 10.82
N LEU A 112 -10.28 36.87 10.45
CA LEU A 112 -10.68 35.47 10.50
C LEU A 112 -11.03 34.96 11.91
N VAL A 113 -10.58 35.66 12.95
CA VAL A 113 -10.93 35.41 14.36
C VAL A 113 -11.69 36.57 14.99
N ALA A 114 -12.36 37.36 14.16
CA ALA A 114 -13.15 38.56 14.53
C ALA A 114 -12.33 39.66 15.25
N MET A 115 -11.03 39.78 14.93
CA MET A 115 -10.15 40.85 15.44
C MET A 115 -9.87 41.86 14.36
N ARG A 116 -10.05 43.15 14.67
CA ARG A 116 -9.79 44.21 13.71
C ARG A 116 -8.28 44.45 13.56
N SER A 117 -7.82 44.73 12.34
CA SER A 117 -6.40 44.95 12.02
C SER A 117 -5.69 45.93 12.96
N ARG A 118 -6.40 47.01 13.39
CA ARG A 118 -5.85 47.99 14.33
C ARG A 118 -5.64 47.49 15.75
N ASP A 119 -6.30 46.41 16.13
CA ASP A 119 -6.24 45.78 17.47
C ASP A 119 -5.16 44.67 17.54
N VAL A 120 -4.55 44.36 16.39
CA VAL A 120 -3.46 43.36 16.31
C VAL A 120 -2.17 43.94 16.89
N PRO A 121 -1.49 43.25 17.83
CA PRO A 121 -0.23 43.74 18.38
C PRO A 121 0.83 43.89 17.29
N LEU A 122 1.61 44.96 17.36
CA LEU A 122 2.73 45.20 16.43
C LEU A 122 3.83 44.13 16.50
N SER A 123 3.94 43.44 17.62
CA SER A 123 4.90 42.36 17.85
C SER A 123 4.20 41.18 18.52
N MET A 124 4.36 40.01 17.93
CA MET A 124 3.90 38.75 18.50
C MET A 124 5.09 37.84 18.78
N PRO A 125 5.36 37.48 20.05
CA PRO A 125 6.38 36.47 20.38
C PRO A 125 6.07 35.11 19.73
N GLN A 126 7.06 34.26 19.66
CA GLN A 126 6.86 32.87 19.18
C GLN A 126 5.81 32.17 20.05
N GLY A 127 4.91 31.40 19.38
CA GLY A 127 3.81 30.69 20.04
C GLY A 127 2.65 31.57 20.54
N ARG A 128 2.72 32.90 20.37
CA ARG A 128 1.59 33.78 20.65
C ARG A 128 0.52 33.61 19.56
N ALA A 129 -0.74 33.50 19.98
CA ALA A 129 -1.87 33.31 19.05
C ALA A 129 -3.14 33.95 19.58
N PHE A 130 -4.13 34.09 18.68
CA PHE A 130 -5.48 34.51 19.02
C PHE A 130 -6.47 33.42 18.64
N ARG A 131 -7.28 32.98 19.60
CA ARG A 131 -8.33 31.99 19.40
C ARG A 131 -9.67 32.67 19.13
N SER A 132 -10.42 32.14 18.17
CA SER A 132 -11.78 32.59 17.85
C SER A 132 -12.76 32.40 19.02
N GLY A 133 -13.82 33.22 19.04
CA GLY A 133 -14.88 33.20 20.05
C GLY A 133 -15.73 34.48 19.92
N GLU A 134 -16.65 34.71 20.84
CA GLU A 134 -17.41 35.97 20.89
C GLU A 134 -16.48 37.19 20.96
N LYS A 135 -15.37 37.04 21.66
CA LYS A 135 -14.23 37.97 21.64
C LYS A 135 -12.98 37.15 21.42
N PRO A 136 -12.06 37.63 20.56
CA PRO A 136 -10.77 36.96 20.37
C PRO A 136 -10.03 36.86 21.72
N ARG A 137 -9.48 35.65 22.01
CA ARG A 137 -8.70 35.43 23.22
C ARG A 137 -7.24 35.27 22.85
N GLU A 138 -6.40 36.06 23.47
CA GLU A 138 -4.96 35.91 23.39
C GLU A 138 -4.54 34.62 24.14
N VAL A 139 -3.72 33.80 23.52
CA VAL A 139 -3.23 32.55 24.04
C VAL A 139 -1.73 32.40 23.78
N GLN A 140 -1.05 31.66 24.62
CA GLN A 140 0.35 31.28 24.44
C GLN A 140 0.42 29.76 24.30
N LEU A 141 0.99 29.28 23.19
CA LEU A 141 1.26 27.85 23.00
C LEU A 141 2.36 27.41 23.95
N VAL A 142 2.15 26.27 24.59
CA VAL A 142 3.12 25.65 25.48
C VAL A 142 4.13 24.87 24.63
N MET A 143 5.39 25.02 24.92
CA MET A 143 6.46 24.19 24.38
C MET A 143 6.74 23.00 25.31
N LEU A 144 7.21 21.91 24.76
CA LEU A 144 7.55 20.71 25.54
C LEU A 144 8.86 20.83 26.30
N THR A 145 9.72 21.78 25.92
CA THR A 145 10.99 22.11 26.60
C THR A 145 11.25 23.61 26.53
N ASP A 146 12.04 24.13 27.41
CA ASP A 146 12.41 25.56 27.49
C ASP A 146 13.31 26.00 26.31
N ASP A 147 13.97 25.04 25.64
CA ASP A 147 14.75 25.31 24.44
C ASP A 147 13.83 25.37 23.21
N SER A 148 13.76 26.54 22.55
CA SER A 148 12.95 26.79 21.37
C SER A 148 13.52 26.19 20.07
N ALA A 149 14.74 25.62 20.10
CA ALA A 149 15.33 24.99 18.93
C ALA A 149 14.48 23.79 18.46
N GLY A 150 14.23 23.70 17.15
CA GLY A 150 13.41 22.62 16.59
C GLY A 150 13.93 21.22 16.94
N THR A 151 15.25 21.04 17.00
CA THR A 151 15.89 19.78 17.41
C THR A 151 15.58 19.41 18.87
N ALA A 152 15.55 20.39 19.77
CA ALA A 152 15.21 20.18 21.18
C ALA A 152 13.72 19.81 21.33
N GLN A 153 12.82 20.47 20.58
CA GLN A 153 11.41 20.14 20.59
C GLN A 153 11.15 18.71 20.05
N VAL A 154 11.84 18.30 19.00
CA VAL A 154 11.77 16.93 18.46
C VAL A 154 12.27 15.91 19.48
N ALA A 155 13.38 16.17 20.14
CA ALA A 155 13.90 15.31 21.22
C ALA A 155 12.90 15.15 22.37
N ALA A 156 12.24 16.25 22.77
CA ALA A 156 11.21 16.22 23.80
C ALA A 156 9.96 15.40 23.37
N VAL A 157 9.57 15.47 22.08
CA VAL A 157 8.50 14.62 21.54
C VAL A 157 8.88 13.14 21.61
N HIS A 158 10.10 12.78 21.21
CA HIS A 158 10.60 11.41 21.33
C HIS A 158 10.59 10.91 22.76
N GLN A 159 11.08 11.72 23.69
CA GLN A 159 11.07 11.38 25.12
C GLN A 159 9.65 11.17 25.65
N ALA A 160 8.70 12.02 25.27
CA ALA A 160 7.30 11.86 25.65
C ALA A 160 6.70 10.57 25.09
N ALA A 161 7.05 10.20 23.84
CA ALA A 161 6.62 8.95 23.22
C ALA A 161 7.19 7.71 23.95
N GLU A 162 8.48 7.74 24.35
CA GLU A 162 9.11 6.67 25.12
C GLU A 162 8.44 6.51 26.51
N GLN A 163 8.16 7.62 27.18
CA GLN A 163 7.43 7.61 28.45
C GLN A 163 6.03 7.04 28.30
N ALA A 164 5.33 7.38 27.21
CA ALA A 164 4.02 6.83 26.91
C ALA A 164 4.10 5.32 26.67
N ASN A 165 5.05 4.84 25.88
CA ASN A 165 5.27 3.42 25.64
C ASN A 165 5.60 2.65 26.94
N THR A 166 6.40 3.25 27.83
CA THR A 166 6.70 2.66 29.13
C THR A 166 5.47 2.58 30.02
N ARG A 167 4.63 3.62 30.01
CA ARG A 167 3.44 3.71 30.86
C ARG A 167 2.31 2.77 30.43
N TRP A 168 2.06 2.64 29.12
CA TRP A 168 0.92 1.89 28.58
C TRP A 168 1.30 0.54 27.96
N GLY A 169 2.59 0.25 27.88
CA GLY A 169 3.09 -0.99 27.30
C GLY A 169 2.90 -1.07 25.77
N VAL A 170 3.09 -2.26 25.25
CA VAL A 170 2.88 -2.54 23.81
C VAL A 170 1.38 -2.75 23.59
N ILE A 171 0.76 -1.77 22.94
CA ILE A 171 -0.65 -1.89 22.54
C ILE A 171 -0.75 -2.92 21.41
N ASP A 172 -1.77 -3.79 21.45
CA ASP A 172 -2.04 -4.73 20.38
C ASP A 172 -2.15 -4.00 19.03
N ARG A 173 -1.60 -4.61 17.98
CA ARG A 173 -1.59 -4.05 16.63
C ARG A 173 -3.01 -3.68 16.16
N ALA A 174 -4.01 -4.49 16.48
CA ALA A 174 -5.41 -4.23 16.15
C ALA A 174 -5.99 -2.96 16.81
N GLN A 175 -5.38 -2.50 17.90
CA GLN A 175 -5.80 -1.31 18.67
C GLN A 175 -4.97 -0.06 18.35
N ARG A 176 -3.91 -0.21 17.55
CA ARG A 176 -3.08 0.94 17.14
C ARG A 176 -3.80 1.74 16.06
N PRO A 177 -3.53 3.07 15.99
CA PRO A 177 -3.94 3.85 14.83
C PRO A 177 -3.40 3.22 13.55
N GLY A 178 -4.18 3.33 12.46
CA GLY A 178 -3.69 2.91 11.14
C GLY A 178 -2.37 3.64 10.82
N HIS A 179 -1.38 2.88 10.40
CA HIS A 179 -0.07 3.37 10.01
C HIS A 179 0.16 3.07 8.53
N VAL A 180 0.74 4.02 7.81
CA VAL A 180 1.14 3.83 6.42
C VAL A 180 2.66 3.95 6.37
N ASP A 181 3.31 2.82 6.16
CA ASP A 181 4.76 2.74 6.00
C ASP A 181 5.18 3.24 4.62
N GLU A 182 6.31 3.93 4.55
CA GLU A 182 6.90 4.29 3.27
C GLU A 182 7.42 3.04 2.56
N LEU A 183 7.09 2.93 1.28
CA LEU A 183 7.60 1.85 0.46
C LEU A 183 9.12 2.03 0.25
N PRO A 184 9.97 1.10 0.72
CA PRO A 184 11.41 1.28 0.69
C PRO A 184 11.94 1.44 -0.74
N VAL A 185 12.99 2.23 -0.91
CA VAL A 185 13.69 2.38 -2.20
C VAL A 185 14.39 1.07 -2.60
N ALA A 186 14.82 0.31 -1.62
CA ALA A 186 15.42 -1.01 -1.77
C ALA A 186 15.22 -1.80 -0.47
N ILE A 187 15.03 -3.10 -0.59
CA ILE A 187 14.91 -4.03 0.53
C ILE A 187 15.65 -5.34 0.17
N SER A 188 16.36 -5.93 1.09
CA SER A 188 16.95 -7.26 0.90
C SER A 188 15.92 -8.37 1.10
N ALA A 189 16.23 -9.57 0.60
CA ALA A 189 15.38 -10.74 0.83
C ALA A 189 15.24 -11.05 2.33
N GLU A 190 16.31 -10.91 3.11
CA GLU A 190 16.30 -11.15 4.55
C GLU A 190 15.41 -10.14 5.30
N GLU A 191 15.49 -8.85 4.97
CA GLU A 191 14.63 -7.83 5.56
C GLU A 191 13.17 -8.04 5.21
N ALA A 192 12.89 -8.40 3.94
CA ALA A 192 11.52 -8.67 3.48
C ALA A 192 10.89 -9.87 4.22
N LEU A 193 11.67 -10.91 4.50
CA LEU A 193 11.22 -12.07 5.25
C LEU A 193 10.87 -11.75 6.71
N LYS A 194 11.52 -10.75 7.32
CA LYS A 194 11.15 -10.26 8.67
C LYS A 194 9.80 -9.54 8.71
N LEU A 195 9.30 -9.08 7.55
CA LEU A 195 8.00 -8.44 7.40
C LEU A 195 6.89 -9.44 7.04
N GLU A 196 7.21 -10.72 7.05
CA GLU A 196 6.30 -11.76 6.62
C GLU A 196 5.29 -12.12 7.71
N PRO A 197 3.98 -12.07 7.43
CA PRO A 197 3.05 -12.96 8.09
C PRO A 197 3.34 -14.40 7.65
N ALA A 198 3.05 -15.39 8.46
CA ALA A 198 3.17 -16.78 8.04
C ALA A 198 2.41 -16.99 6.72
N LEU A 199 3.14 -17.35 5.65
CA LEU A 199 2.52 -17.70 4.37
C LEU A 199 1.98 -19.11 4.46
N GLU A 200 0.78 -19.32 3.93
CA GLU A 200 0.27 -20.66 3.71
C GLU A 200 1.12 -21.39 2.64
N PRO A 201 1.16 -22.72 2.67
CA PRO A 201 2.03 -23.49 1.75
C PRO A 201 1.81 -23.22 0.26
N ASN A 202 0.61 -22.83 -0.14
CA ASN A 202 0.21 -22.52 -1.52
C ASN A 202 0.31 -21.03 -1.88
N GLU A 203 0.72 -20.20 -0.95
CA GLU A 203 0.91 -18.77 -1.19
C GLU A 203 2.32 -18.46 -1.66
N ILE A 204 2.38 -17.58 -2.63
CA ILE A 204 3.62 -17.01 -3.16
C ILE A 204 3.68 -15.53 -2.82
N ALA A 205 4.88 -15.02 -2.62
CA ALA A 205 5.10 -13.60 -2.45
C ALA A 205 6.23 -13.13 -3.36
N PHE A 206 6.01 -12.04 -4.06
CA PHE A 206 6.98 -11.45 -4.98
C PHE A 206 7.59 -10.17 -4.45
N ALA A 207 6.88 -9.44 -3.59
CA ALA A 207 7.23 -8.09 -3.21
C ALA A 207 6.65 -7.71 -1.84
N VAL A 208 7.20 -6.66 -1.27
CA VAL A 208 6.64 -6.00 -0.08
C VAL A 208 5.79 -4.79 -0.50
N GLY A 209 4.75 -4.50 0.26
CA GLY A 209 3.86 -3.36 0.03
C GLY A 209 2.71 -3.32 1.03
N GLY A 210 1.68 -2.54 0.69
CA GLY A 210 0.55 -2.29 1.58
C GLY A 210 0.83 -1.22 2.62
N ASP A 211 -0.21 -0.78 3.31
CA ASP A 211 -0.13 0.29 4.30
C ASP A 211 0.81 -0.06 5.45
N ASP A 212 0.80 -1.29 5.91
CA ASP A 212 1.63 -1.82 6.99
C ASP A 212 2.94 -2.46 6.51
N LEU A 213 3.44 -2.12 5.37
CA LEU A 213 4.61 -2.70 4.73
C LEU A 213 4.86 -4.18 5.11
N ARG A 214 4.35 -5.09 4.31
CA ARG A 214 4.48 -6.54 4.52
C ARG A 214 4.74 -7.27 3.22
N LEU A 215 5.18 -8.51 3.28
CA LEU A 215 5.12 -9.39 2.13
C LEU A 215 3.67 -9.60 1.72
N LEU A 216 3.42 -9.50 0.41
CA LEU A 216 2.07 -9.58 -0.15
C LEU A 216 1.85 -11.00 -0.69
N PRO A 217 1.03 -11.82 0.02
CA PRO A 217 0.74 -13.17 -0.42
C PRO A 217 -0.21 -13.16 -1.61
N VAL A 218 -0.01 -14.13 -2.50
CA VAL A 218 -0.88 -14.44 -3.62
C VAL A 218 -1.09 -15.95 -3.64
N SER A 219 -2.32 -16.40 -3.50
CA SER A 219 -2.69 -17.82 -3.65
C SER A 219 -2.84 -18.15 -5.13
N LEU A 220 -2.07 -19.13 -5.63
CA LEU A 220 -2.18 -19.57 -7.04
C LEU A 220 -3.55 -20.16 -7.33
N GLU A 221 -4.11 -20.92 -6.42
CA GLU A 221 -5.43 -21.52 -6.53
C GLU A 221 -6.52 -20.45 -6.71
N ASP A 222 -6.53 -19.42 -5.85
CA ASP A 222 -7.55 -18.37 -5.89
C ASP A 222 -7.51 -17.52 -7.17
N ILE A 223 -6.35 -17.40 -7.79
CA ILE A 223 -6.18 -16.60 -9.01
C ILE A 223 -6.31 -17.41 -10.31
N GLY A 224 -6.51 -18.75 -10.24
CA GLY A 224 -6.64 -19.63 -11.40
C GLY A 224 -5.32 -20.21 -11.90
N ASN A 225 -4.39 -20.47 -10.97
CA ASN A 225 -3.15 -21.24 -11.15
C ASN A 225 -2.15 -20.69 -12.17
N ALA A 226 -2.23 -19.40 -12.51
CA ALA A 226 -1.25 -18.74 -13.35
C ALA A 226 -0.97 -17.31 -12.89
N PHE A 227 0.31 -16.93 -12.78
CA PHE A 227 0.72 -15.60 -12.41
C PHE A 227 1.74 -15.03 -13.41
N LEU A 228 1.48 -13.81 -13.88
CA LEU A 228 2.33 -13.14 -14.86
C LEU A 228 3.19 -12.04 -14.21
N VAL A 229 4.50 -12.17 -14.36
CA VAL A 229 5.48 -11.13 -14.03
C VAL A 229 5.91 -10.43 -15.32
N THR A 230 5.68 -9.13 -15.42
CA THR A 230 6.01 -8.41 -16.65
C THR A 230 6.75 -7.10 -16.35
N GLY A 231 7.36 -6.56 -17.38
CA GLY A 231 8.12 -5.32 -17.29
C GLY A 231 9.18 -5.22 -18.41
N PRO A 232 9.79 -4.05 -18.59
CA PRO A 232 10.84 -3.88 -19.60
C PRO A 232 12.08 -4.73 -19.30
N ARG A 233 12.98 -4.81 -20.27
CA ARG A 233 14.26 -5.51 -20.07
C ARG A 233 15.05 -4.89 -18.90
N ARG A 234 15.66 -5.74 -18.07
CA ARG A 234 16.43 -5.35 -16.87
C ARG A 234 15.61 -4.69 -15.77
N SER A 235 14.29 -4.81 -15.77
CA SER A 235 13.43 -4.31 -14.68
C SER A 235 13.47 -5.15 -13.40
N GLY A 236 14.00 -6.39 -13.47
CA GLY A 236 14.09 -7.32 -12.33
C GLY A 236 13.09 -8.46 -12.37
N ARG A 237 12.52 -8.80 -13.53
CA ARG A 237 11.58 -9.94 -13.70
C ARG A 237 12.15 -11.24 -13.13
N SER A 238 13.36 -11.63 -13.56
CA SER A 238 14.05 -12.83 -13.08
C SER A 238 14.36 -12.78 -11.58
N THR A 239 14.61 -11.58 -11.02
CA THR A 239 14.82 -11.41 -9.57
C THR A 239 13.52 -11.65 -8.81
N ALA A 240 12.40 -11.13 -9.30
CA ALA A 240 11.09 -11.36 -8.70
C ALA A 240 10.71 -12.85 -8.74
N LEU A 241 10.90 -13.51 -9.89
CA LEU A 241 10.69 -14.96 -10.01
C LEU A 241 11.62 -15.75 -9.09
N HIS A 242 12.90 -15.40 -9.00
CA HIS A 242 13.85 -16.07 -8.12
C HIS A 242 13.41 -15.98 -6.65
N PHE A 243 13.03 -14.78 -6.19
CA PHE A 243 12.56 -14.61 -4.82
C PHE A 243 11.32 -15.46 -4.53
N ALA A 244 10.30 -15.39 -5.40
CA ALA A 244 9.08 -16.17 -5.25
C ALA A 244 9.34 -17.70 -5.32
N THR A 245 10.18 -18.13 -6.27
CA THR A 245 10.54 -19.54 -6.41
C THR A 245 11.28 -20.06 -5.18
N ASN A 246 12.24 -19.29 -4.65
CA ASN A 246 12.95 -19.69 -3.43
C ASN A 246 11.99 -19.87 -2.26
N ARG A 247 10.95 -19.04 -2.14
CA ARG A 247 9.90 -19.19 -1.12
C ARG A 247 9.10 -20.49 -1.29
N LEU A 248 8.68 -20.79 -2.51
CA LEU A 248 8.01 -22.07 -2.82
C LEU A 248 8.87 -23.28 -2.41
N LEU A 249 10.15 -23.25 -2.75
CA LEU A 249 11.08 -24.33 -2.42
C LEU A 249 11.29 -24.50 -0.91
N VAL A 250 11.42 -23.41 -0.15
CA VAL A 250 11.53 -23.43 1.32
C VAL A 250 10.26 -24.02 1.95
N ASN A 251 9.09 -23.76 1.37
CA ASN A 251 7.81 -24.33 1.81
C ASN A 251 7.61 -25.79 1.33
N GLY A 252 8.60 -26.39 0.68
CA GLY A 252 8.54 -27.78 0.22
C GLY A 252 7.81 -28.00 -1.10
N GLN A 253 7.37 -26.95 -1.77
CA GLN A 253 6.66 -27.02 -3.05
C GLN A 253 7.57 -27.56 -4.15
N LYS A 254 7.03 -28.48 -4.97
CA LYS A 254 7.76 -29.00 -6.13
C LYS A 254 7.77 -28.01 -7.28
N VAL A 255 8.92 -27.84 -7.91
CA VAL A 255 9.11 -26.84 -8.96
C VAL A 255 9.80 -27.44 -10.17
N VAL A 256 9.32 -27.08 -11.37
CA VAL A 256 10.01 -27.29 -12.65
C VAL A 256 10.46 -25.94 -13.16
N LEU A 257 11.74 -25.78 -13.48
CA LEU A 257 12.28 -24.54 -14.06
C LEU A 257 12.35 -24.64 -15.58
N VAL A 258 11.80 -23.67 -16.27
CA VAL A 258 11.93 -23.53 -17.73
C VAL A 258 12.73 -22.26 -18.00
N LEU A 259 13.98 -22.44 -18.40
CA LEU A 259 14.99 -21.39 -18.53
C LEU A 259 15.54 -21.36 -19.97
N PRO A 260 14.86 -20.71 -20.92
CA PRO A 260 15.31 -20.64 -22.33
C PRO A 260 16.65 -19.93 -22.49
N ARG A 261 17.01 -19.09 -21.51
CA ARG A 261 18.24 -18.32 -21.45
C ARG A 261 18.93 -18.47 -20.10
N LYS A 262 20.16 -17.93 -20.00
CA LYS A 262 20.87 -17.82 -18.75
C LYS A 262 20.08 -16.98 -17.76
N SER A 263 19.68 -17.56 -16.64
CA SER A 263 18.82 -16.94 -15.62
C SER A 263 19.41 -17.11 -14.21
N PRO A 264 19.18 -16.16 -13.29
CA PRO A 264 19.52 -16.32 -11.88
C PRO A 264 18.84 -17.52 -11.23
N LEU A 265 17.68 -17.94 -11.72
CA LEU A 265 16.96 -19.11 -11.21
C LEU A 265 17.78 -20.42 -11.31
N MET A 266 18.81 -20.45 -12.16
CA MET A 266 19.74 -21.61 -12.23
C MET A 266 20.42 -21.88 -10.89
N GLN A 267 20.56 -20.90 -10.01
CA GLN A 267 21.13 -21.10 -8.66
C GLN A 267 20.25 -22.00 -7.79
N LEU A 268 18.97 -22.10 -8.10
CA LEU A 268 18.00 -22.93 -7.38
C LEU A 268 17.94 -24.38 -7.90
N ALA A 269 18.59 -24.66 -9.02
CA ALA A 269 18.50 -25.96 -9.73
C ALA A 269 18.91 -27.18 -8.88
N SER A 270 19.81 -27.00 -7.90
CA SER A 270 20.27 -28.07 -7.01
C SER A 270 19.37 -28.32 -5.80
N HIS A 271 18.29 -27.52 -5.63
CA HIS A 271 17.39 -27.69 -4.49
C HIS A 271 16.59 -28.99 -4.62
N PRO A 272 16.41 -29.80 -3.52
CA PRO A 272 15.75 -31.12 -3.58
C PRO A 272 14.30 -31.08 -4.10
N CYS A 273 13.61 -29.94 -4.00
CA CYS A 273 12.26 -29.76 -4.51
C CYS A 273 12.22 -29.31 -5.98
N VAL A 274 13.35 -29.07 -6.63
CA VAL A 274 13.40 -28.82 -8.08
C VAL A 274 13.43 -30.16 -8.80
N LEU A 275 12.38 -30.46 -9.54
CA LEU A 275 12.21 -31.72 -10.28
C LEU A 275 13.10 -31.78 -11.52
N GLY A 276 13.39 -30.62 -12.12
CA GLY A 276 14.27 -30.53 -13.27
C GLY A 276 14.33 -29.11 -13.84
N VAL A 277 15.28 -28.93 -14.76
CA VAL A 277 15.48 -27.66 -15.48
C VAL A 277 15.41 -27.95 -16.97
N LEU A 278 14.53 -27.25 -17.66
CA LEU A 278 14.32 -27.34 -19.11
C LEU A 278 14.85 -26.08 -19.79
N GLY A 279 15.53 -26.27 -20.90
CA GLY A 279 16.08 -25.19 -21.71
C GLY A 279 15.25 -24.90 -22.96
N MET A 280 15.87 -24.22 -23.92
CA MET A 280 15.26 -23.84 -25.20
C MET A 280 14.90 -25.05 -26.09
N GLU A 281 15.63 -26.16 -25.97
CA GLU A 281 15.43 -27.37 -26.80
C GLU A 281 14.45 -28.37 -26.16
N ALA A 282 13.73 -27.97 -25.09
CA ALA A 282 12.86 -28.88 -24.36
C ALA A 282 11.67 -29.35 -25.24
N GLU A 283 11.42 -30.65 -25.16
CA GLU A 283 10.29 -31.28 -25.82
C GLU A 283 9.11 -31.50 -24.83
N PRO A 284 7.87 -31.64 -25.29
CA PRO A 284 6.70 -31.86 -24.43
C PRO A 284 6.84 -33.09 -23.50
N ASN A 285 7.52 -34.12 -23.95
CA ASN A 285 7.75 -35.34 -23.17
C ASN A 285 8.67 -35.08 -21.97
N ASP A 286 9.70 -34.25 -22.13
CA ASP A 286 10.61 -33.90 -21.02
C ASP A 286 9.83 -33.28 -19.85
N LEU A 287 8.91 -32.35 -20.14
CA LEU A 287 8.06 -31.77 -19.12
C LEU A 287 7.08 -32.78 -18.53
N SER A 288 6.51 -33.66 -19.38
CA SER A 288 5.57 -34.68 -18.93
C SER A 288 6.22 -35.67 -17.96
N GLU A 289 7.47 -36.07 -18.21
CA GLU A 289 8.24 -36.97 -17.32
C GLU A 289 8.50 -36.31 -15.96
N LEU A 290 8.85 -35.03 -15.92
CA LEU A 290 9.07 -34.29 -14.67
C LEU A 290 7.79 -34.15 -13.84
N LEU A 291 6.63 -34.02 -14.50
CA LEU A 291 5.34 -33.84 -13.83
C LEU A 291 4.66 -35.14 -13.37
N GLN A 292 5.18 -36.34 -13.78
CA GLN A 292 4.50 -37.63 -13.54
C GLN A 292 4.13 -37.93 -12.09
N LYS A 293 4.90 -37.45 -11.12
CA LYS A 293 4.73 -37.85 -9.72
C LYS A 293 3.65 -37.03 -8.99
N GLU A 294 3.62 -35.74 -9.21
CA GLU A 294 2.72 -34.82 -8.50
C GLU A 294 2.29 -33.65 -9.42
N PRO A 295 1.59 -33.93 -10.53
CA PRO A 295 1.30 -32.90 -11.53
C PRO A 295 0.46 -31.75 -10.95
N GLU A 296 -0.51 -32.05 -10.09
CA GLU A 296 -1.48 -31.10 -9.55
C GLU A 296 -0.86 -30.12 -8.52
N ASN A 297 0.23 -30.52 -7.87
CA ASN A 297 0.89 -29.73 -6.85
C ASN A 297 2.27 -29.17 -7.28
N THR A 298 2.64 -29.33 -8.55
CA THR A 298 3.90 -28.80 -9.05
C THR A 298 3.73 -27.41 -9.64
N VAL A 299 4.66 -26.51 -9.38
CA VAL A 299 4.71 -25.18 -9.97
C VAL A 299 5.74 -25.14 -11.09
N ILE A 300 5.32 -24.78 -12.30
CA ILE A 300 6.22 -24.52 -13.42
C ILE A 300 6.61 -23.04 -13.38
N VAL A 301 7.90 -22.75 -13.36
CA VAL A 301 8.44 -21.39 -13.38
C VAL A 301 9.13 -21.14 -14.70
N VAL A 302 8.61 -20.22 -15.49
CA VAL A 302 9.14 -19.89 -16.82
C VAL A 302 9.73 -18.49 -16.82
N ASP A 303 11.04 -18.40 -17.00
CA ASP A 303 11.71 -17.09 -17.15
C ASP A 303 11.91 -16.76 -18.63
N ASP A 304 11.87 -15.47 -18.99
CA ASP A 304 12.04 -14.97 -20.37
C ASP A 304 11.18 -15.72 -21.41
N PHE A 305 9.89 -15.89 -21.13
CA PHE A 305 8.92 -16.57 -22.03
C PHE A 305 8.89 -15.97 -23.44
N ASP A 306 9.18 -14.67 -23.59
CA ASP A 306 9.31 -14.01 -24.88
C ASP A 306 10.35 -14.66 -25.81
N THR A 307 11.27 -15.45 -25.25
CA THR A 307 12.25 -16.23 -26.04
C THR A 307 11.69 -17.52 -26.60
N LEU A 308 10.74 -18.16 -25.89
CA LEU A 308 10.14 -19.43 -26.33
C LEU A 308 9.23 -19.30 -27.55
N THR A 309 8.83 -18.09 -27.92
CA THR A 309 7.80 -17.85 -28.97
C THR A 309 6.46 -18.55 -28.68
N ASN A 310 5.36 -18.06 -29.27
CA ASN A 310 4.04 -18.67 -29.05
C ASN A 310 3.91 -20.08 -29.62
N ASP A 311 4.72 -20.43 -30.60
CA ASP A 311 4.65 -21.71 -31.33
C ASP A 311 5.64 -22.75 -30.79
N HIS A 312 6.32 -22.47 -29.66
CA HIS A 312 7.25 -23.43 -29.06
C HIS A 312 6.50 -24.70 -28.62
N LYS A 313 7.07 -25.86 -28.91
CA LYS A 313 6.45 -27.19 -28.71
C LYS A 313 6.00 -27.46 -27.27
N ILE A 314 6.68 -26.89 -26.27
CA ILE A 314 6.37 -27.08 -24.86
C ILE A 314 5.14 -26.31 -24.38
N ASN A 315 4.75 -25.21 -25.07
CA ASN A 315 3.70 -24.30 -24.64
C ASN A 315 2.33 -24.98 -24.43
N PRO A 316 1.85 -25.87 -25.34
CA PRO A 316 0.58 -26.57 -25.13
C PRO A 316 0.58 -27.39 -23.82
N ARG A 317 1.74 -27.98 -23.45
CA ARG A 317 1.85 -28.77 -22.23
C ARG A 317 1.86 -27.91 -20.97
N ILE A 318 2.50 -26.72 -21.02
CA ILE A 318 2.43 -25.73 -19.94
C ILE A 318 0.98 -25.23 -19.77
N GLU A 319 0.28 -24.94 -20.86
CA GLU A 319 -1.13 -24.50 -20.81
C GLU A 319 -2.05 -25.60 -20.27
N GLU A 320 -1.83 -26.85 -20.63
CA GLU A 320 -2.56 -27.99 -20.08
C GLU A 320 -2.33 -28.13 -18.58
N HIS A 321 -1.09 -27.90 -18.12
CA HIS A 321 -0.73 -27.96 -16.70
C HIS A 321 -1.52 -26.94 -15.86
N ILE A 322 -1.74 -25.72 -16.35
CA ILE A 322 -2.60 -24.74 -15.65
C ILE A 322 -4.01 -25.31 -15.41
N LYS A 323 -4.54 -26.05 -16.37
CA LYS A 323 -5.88 -26.68 -16.26
C LYS A 323 -5.86 -27.88 -15.29
N THR A 324 -4.78 -28.64 -15.28
CA THR A 324 -4.58 -29.77 -14.34
C THR A 324 -4.50 -29.31 -12.89
N CYS A 325 -3.89 -28.14 -12.66
CA CYS A 325 -3.76 -27.57 -11.30
C CYS A 325 -5.03 -26.89 -10.76
N ARG A 326 -6.11 -26.84 -11.56
CA ARG A 326 -7.36 -26.23 -11.08
C ARG A 326 -7.83 -26.91 -9.80
N ASP A 327 -8.15 -26.08 -8.79
CA ASP A 327 -8.55 -26.52 -7.43
C ASP A 327 -7.42 -27.24 -6.65
N HIS A 328 -6.16 -27.04 -7.08
CA HIS A 328 -4.96 -27.58 -6.45
C HIS A 328 -3.88 -26.51 -6.29
N HIS A 329 -2.80 -26.84 -5.57
CA HIS A 329 -1.74 -25.90 -5.18
C HIS A 329 -0.64 -25.69 -6.23
N GLY A 330 -0.70 -26.38 -7.37
CA GLY A 330 0.23 -26.20 -8.47
C GLY A 330 -0.14 -24.99 -9.35
N GLY A 331 0.64 -24.77 -10.40
CA GLY A 331 0.36 -23.70 -11.36
C GLY A 331 1.58 -23.26 -12.14
N VAL A 332 1.50 -22.08 -12.72
CA VAL A 332 2.54 -21.52 -13.60
C VAL A 332 2.88 -20.08 -13.17
N LEU A 333 4.16 -19.84 -12.92
CA LEU A 333 4.72 -18.49 -12.80
C LEU A 333 5.47 -18.19 -14.09
N VAL A 334 5.10 -17.13 -14.77
CA VAL A 334 5.70 -16.78 -16.05
C VAL A 334 6.19 -15.35 -16.08
N ALA A 335 7.45 -15.14 -16.53
CA ALA A 335 7.98 -13.81 -16.81
C ALA A 335 8.06 -13.56 -18.30
N CYS A 336 7.54 -12.42 -18.75
CA CYS A 336 7.54 -11.99 -20.13
C CYS A 336 7.75 -10.47 -20.25
N GLY A 337 8.34 -10.01 -21.37
CA GLY A 337 8.49 -8.58 -21.63
C GLY A 337 7.13 -7.90 -21.82
N ILE A 338 6.99 -6.69 -21.30
CA ILE A 338 5.71 -5.96 -21.38
C ILE A 338 5.35 -5.57 -22.81
N ASP A 339 6.33 -5.34 -23.64
CA ASP A 339 6.11 -4.99 -25.05
C ASP A 339 5.63 -6.21 -25.88
N GLU A 340 6.04 -7.40 -25.46
CA GLU A 340 5.72 -8.66 -26.15
C GLU A 340 4.33 -9.20 -25.77
N ILE A 341 3.89 -9.02 -24.52
CA ILE A 341 2.59 -9.57 -24.07
C ILE A 341 1.39 -8.97 -24.78
N GLY A 342 1.51 -7.76 -25.33
CA GLY A 342 0.41 -7.10 -26.07
C GLY A 342 -0.09 -7.90 -27.26
N GLY A 343 0.81 -8.53 -28.00
CA GLY A 343 0.51 -9.35 -29.17
C GLY A 343 0.13 -10.81 -28.88
N MET A 344 0.20 -11.26 -27.62
CA MET A 344 -0.04 -12.65 -27.23
C MET A 344 -1.51 -12.87 -26.81
N TYR A 345 -2.34 -13.27 -27.76
CA TYR A 345 -3.79 -13.49 -27.56
C TYR A 345 -4.17 -14.96 -27.32
N ARG A 346 -3.24 -15.90 -27.43
CA ARG A 346 -3.41 -17.34 -27.22
C ARG A 346 -2.29 -17.93 -26.38
N GLY A 347 -2.49 -19.13 -25.85
CA GLY A 347 -1.50 -19.88 -25.08
C GLY A 347 -1.31 -19.37 -23.64
N VAL A 348 -0.17 -19.71 -23.07
CA VAL A 348 0.17 -19.50 -21.65
C VAL A 348 -0.02 -18.06 -21.19
N ILE A 349 0.52 -17.08 -21.95
CA ILE A 349 0.41 -15.65 -21.57
C ILE A 349 -1.03 -15.17 -21.60
N SER A 350 -1.81 -15.56 -22.62
CA SER A 350 -3.24 -15.22 -22.69
C SER A 350 -4.01 -15.79 -21.49
N THR A 351 -3.69 -17.02 -21.10
CA THR A 351 -4.29 -17.67 -19.94
C THR A 351 -3.89 -16.97 -18.65
N ALA A 352 -2.62 -16.62 -18.48
CA ALA A 352 -2.15 -15.86 -17.33
C ALA A 352 -2.77 -14.45 -17.25
N LYS A 353 -2.97 -13.74 -18.37
CA LYS A 353 -3.68 -12.44 -18.38
C LYS A 353 -5.13 -12.54 -17.91
N LYS A 354 -5.81 -13.67 -18.16
CA LYS A 354 -7.21 -13.87 -17.74
C LYS A 354 -7.39 -13.95 -16.24
N THR A 355 -6.35 -14.27 -15.49
CA THR A 355 -6.39 -14.24 -14.01
C THR A 355 -6.56 -12.83 -13.45
N ARG A 356 -6.27 -11.79 -14.26
CA ARG A 356 -6.28 -10.38 -13.87
C ARG A 356 -5.37 -10.08 -12.67
N THR A 357 -4.42 -10.97 -12.39
CA THR A 357 -3.47 -10.86 -11.32
C THR A 357 -2.06 -10.97 -11.87
N GLY A 358 -1.16 -10.07 -11.43
CA GLY A 358 0.20 -10.07 -11.91
C GLY A 358 1.04 -8.95 -11.34
N LEU A 359 2.34 -9.00 -11.64
CA LEU A 359 3.32 -8.02 -11.19
C LEU A 359 3.87 -7.24 -12.40
N VAL A 360 3.70 -5.93 -12.40
CA VAL A 360 4.23 -5.03 -13.43
C VAL A 360 5.42 -4.28 -12.86
N LEU A 361 6.63 -4.68 -13.25
CA LEU A 361 7.89 -4.02 -12.84
C LEU A 361 8.17 -2.78 -13.68
N ALA A 362 8.66 -1.74 -13.03
CA ALA A 362 9.02 -0.47 -13.64
C ALA A 362 7.95 0.02 -14.67
N PRO A 363 6.70 0.18 -14.24
CA PRO A 363 5.61 0.57 -15.12
C PRO A 363 5.90 1.93 -15.77
N ARG A 364 5.58 2.06 -17.06
CA ARG A 364 5.87 3.25 -17.87
C ARG A 364 4.68 4.18 -18.00
N GLY A 365 3.47 3.69 -17.74
CA GLY A 365 2.25 4.48 -17.83
C GLY A 365 1.00 3.69 -17.45
N SER A 366 -0.13 4.36 -17.52
CA SER A 366 -1.45 3.79 -17.19
C SER A 366 -1.82 2.57 -18.04
N ASP A 367 -1.31 2.50 -19.26
CA ASP A 367 -1.66 1.47 -20.23
C ASP A 367 -1.08 0.09 -19.88
N ASP A 368 0.00 0.07 -19.10
CA ASP A 368 0.62 -1.18 -18.64
C ASP A 368 -0.34 -2.04 -17.79
N GLY A 369 -1.34 -1.41 -17.14
CA GLY A 369 -2.39 -2.10 -16.40
C GLY A 369 -3.45 -2.76 -17.28
N SER A 370 -3.61 -2.35 -18.54
CA SER A 370 -4.66 -2.82 -19.45
C SER A 370 -4.55 -4.31 -19.73
N HIS A 371 -3.34 -4.88 -19.70
CA HIS A 371 -3.09 -6.31 -19.86
C HIS A 371 -3.75 -7.18 -18.79
N PHE A 372 -4.07 -6.59 -17.64
CA PHE A 372 -4.74 -7.21 -16.48
C PHE A 372 -6.16 -6.67 -16.28
N ALA A 373 -6.70 -5.91 -17.24
CA ALA A 373 -7.96 -5.17 -17.13
C ALA A 373 -7.98 -4.18 -15.92
N ALA A 374 -6.82 -3.72 -15.46
CA ALA A 374 -6.68 -2.76 -14.40
C ALA A 374 -6.52 -1.34 -14.95
N ARG A 375 -7.19 -0.37 -14.29
CA ARG A 375 -7.01 1.05 -14.60
C ARG A 375 -5.98 1.63 -13.64
N LEU A 376 -4.79 1.91 -14.17
CA LEU A 376 -3.75 2.60 -13.39
C LEU A 376 -3.92 4.12 -13.55
N PRO A 377 -3.55 4.92 -12.53
CA PRO A 377 -3.60 6.37 -12.63
C PRO A 377 -2.58 6.90 -13.64
N ARG A 378 -2.85 8.06 -14.22
CA ARG A 378 -1.93 8.72 -15.17
C ARG A 378 -0.58 9.10 -14.58
N SER A 379 -0.50 9.19 -13.26
CA SER A 379 0.75 9.44 -12.53
C SER A 379 1.68 8.23 -12.47
N VAL A 380 1.24 7.05 -12.91
CA VAL A 380 2.09 5.87 -13.05
C VAL A 380 3.03 6.09 -14.22
N GLY A 381 4.30 5.98 -13.97
CA GLY A 381 5.36 6.23 -14.94
C GLY A 381 6.37 7.27 -14.42
N GLY A 382 7.56 7.24 -14.98
CA GLY A 382 8.65 8.10 -14.55
C GLY A 382 9.78 7.35 -13.83
N PRO A 383 10.82 8.07 -13.36
CA PRO A 383 11.96 7.46 -12.69
C PRO A 383 11.52 6.73 -11.42
N ALA A 384 11.79 5.43 -11.34
CA ALA A 384 11.46 4.61 -10.18
C ALA A 384 12.70 3.84 -9.70
N PRO A 385 12.79 3.53 -8.39
CA PRO A 385 13.85 2.68 -7.86
C PRO A 385 13.85 1.30 -8.55
N LYS A 386 15.03 0.66 -8.62
CA LYS A 386 15.12 -0.71 -9.13
C LYS A 386 14.27 -1.65 -8.29
N GLY A 387 13.48 -2.50 -8.95
CA GLY A 387 12.55 -3.43 -8.29
C GLY A 387 11.21 -2.80 -7.88
N ARG A 388 10.98 -1.51 -8.16
CA ARG A 388 9.67 -0.89 -8.00
C ARG A 388 8.68 -1.54 -8.97
N ALA A 389 7.54 -1.95 -8.45
CA ALA A 389 6.53 -2.64 -9.23
C ALA A 389 5.11 -2.26 -8.78
N ILE A 390 4.13 -2.64 -9.57
CA ILE A 390 2.72 -2.62 -9.20
C ILE A 390 2.26 -4.07 -9.14
N LEU A 391 1.75 -4.50 -8.00
CA LEU A 391 0.98 -5.73 -7.87
C LEU A 391 -0.47 -5.41 -8.23
N ILE A 392 -0.99 -6.11 -9.21
CA ILE A 392 -2.38 -6.04 -9.65
C ILE A 392 -3.08 -7.30 -9.17
N THR A 393 -4.24 -7.14 -8.57
CA THR A 393 -5.11 -8.23 -8.12
C THR A 393 -6.55 -7.97 -8.60
N THR A 394 -7.44 -8.92 -8.41
CA THR A 394 -8.87 -8.75 -8.73
C THR A 394 -9.55 -7.66 -7.91
N THR A 395 -9.02 -7.32 -6.73
CA THR A 395 -9.54 -6.28 -5.83
C THR A 395 -8.96 -4.90 -6.09
N GLY A 396 -7.89 -4.78 -6.89
CA GLY A 396 -7.25 -3.51 -7.20
C GLY A 396 -5.76 -3.65 -7.50
N TRP A 397 -5.05 -2.57 -7.30
CA TRP A 397 -3.61 -2.51 -7.53
C TRP A 397 -2.92 -1.76 -6.38
N MET A 398 -1.64 -2.04 -6.16
CA MET A 398 -0.82 -1.33 -5.17
C MET A 398 0.63 -1.25 -5.60
N TRP A 399 1.30 -0.19 -5.17
CA TRP A 399 2.74 -0.07 -5.32
C TRP A 399 3.47 -1.06 -4.43
N THR A 400 4.53 -1.65 -4.96
CA THR A 400 5.32 -2.67 -4.27
C THR A 400 6.80 -2.52 -4.56
N GLN A 401 7.63 -3.14 -3.72
CA GLN A 401 9.07 -3.22 -3.91
C GLN A 401 9.51 -4.68 -3.90
N VAL A 402 10.10 -5.14 -5.00
CA VAL A 402 10.68 -6.48 -5.11
C VAL A 402 11.98 -6.52 -4.31
N PRO A 403 12.16 -7.53 -3.43
CA PRO A 403 13.39 -7.70 -2.67
C PRO A 403 14.58 -8.01 -3.58
N LYS A 404 15.75 -7.50 -3.19
CA LYS A 404 17.04 -7.88 -3.78
C LYS A 404 17.52 -9.18 -3.14
N GLN A 405 18.27 -9.95 -3.93
CA GLN A 405 19.01 -11.10 -3.43
C GLN A 405 20.21 -10.65 -2.60
#